data_841698f35786882482354cde57509a0b
#
_entry.id   841698f35786882482354cde57509a0b
#
_cell.length_a   1.000
_cell.length_b   1.000
_cell.length_c   1.000
_cell.angle_alpha   90.00
_cell.angle_beta   90.00
_cell.angle_gamma   90.00
#
_symmetry.space_group_name_H-M   'P 1'
#
loop_
_entity.id
_entity.type
_entity.pdbx_description
1 polymer ?
#
loop_
_entity_poly.entity_id
_entity_poly.type
_entity_poly.pdbx_seq_one_letter_code
_entity_poly.pdbx_strand_id
1 'polypeptide(L)'
;MKTVLINCSPKKRFCASSYFLALQRVFVGGEKVTEKLRTPADYDRILEQLRDAQNVVFGVPLYVDSIPSHLLRFLEKMEAFCKENNLELNVYCIANNGFIEGKQNEPLMQNFEHFCSRAGLTWGGGVGIGGGVMLNVTRILFAVQVGLLALNTLLSALSTGNFFPKDAWISFGENAALLLFFNLGVLFFLARMGHHIRKGTNSGKKYTRILIPSFVFIIFADIFFLIISLFEGGLFRGWLAKKEYGK
;
A
#
# COMPACT_ATOMS: atom_id res chain seq x y z
N MET A 1 1.55 -15.29 -18.44
CA MET A 1 2.08 -14.95 -17.11
C MET A 1 0.92 -14.48 -16.26
N LYS A 2 0.66 -15.17 -15.16
CA LYS A 2 -0.35 -14.78 -14.16
C LYS A 2 0.33 -14.27 -12.89
N THR A 3 -0.15 -13.13 -12.38
CA THR A 3 0.33 -12.52 -11.13
C THR A 3 -0.83 -12.33 -10.16
N VAL A 4 -0.70 -12.86 -8.96
CA VAL A 4 -1.67 -12.70 -7.88
C VAL A 4 -1.20 -11.58 -6.94
N LEU A 5 -2.03 -10.55 -6.78
CA LEU A 5 -1.77 -9.42 -5.88
C LEU A 5 -2.62 -9.60 -4.62
N ILE A 6 -1.99 -9.76 -3.46
CA ILE A 6 -2.67 -10.07 -2.21
C ILE A 6 -2.60 -8.87 -1.27
N ASN A 7 -3.74 -8.26 -0.97
CA ASN A 7 -3.84 -7.21 0.04
C ASN A 7 -3.98 -7.83 1.44
N CYS A 8 -2.93 -7.69 2.24
CA CYS A 8 -2.83 -8.23 3.60
C CYS A 8 -3.24 -7.23 4.70
N SER A 9 -3.85 -6.11 4.35
CA SER A 9 -4.34 -5.17 5.35
C SER A 9 -5.63 -5.66 6.00
N PRO A 10 -5.72 -5.68 7.35
CA PRO A 10 -6.95 -6.05 8.05
C PRO A 10 -8.06 -5.00 7.89
N LYS A 11 -7.73 -3.78 7.45
CA LYS A 11 -8.70 -2.70 7.26
C LYS A 11 -9.68 -3.03 6.14
N LYS A 12 -10.99 -2.80 6.39
CA LYS A 12 -12.06 -3.06 5.41
C LYS A 12 -12.03 -2.11 4.22
N ARG A 13 -11.68 -0.84 4.43
CA ARG A 13 -11.71 0.24 3.42
C ARG A 13 -10.47 1.12 3.54
N PHE A 14 -10.10 1.80 2.46
CA PHE A 14 -9.08 2.87 2.43
C PHE A 14 -7.76 2.53 3.13
N CYS A 15 -7.12 1.42 2.74
CA CYS A 15 -5.81 1.08 3.25
C CYS A 15 -4.69 1.41 2.24
N ALA A 16 -3.53 1.80 2.76
CA ALA A 16 -2.36 2.13 1.95
C ALA A 16 -1.90 0.93 1.10
N SER A 17 -1.94 -0.29 1.66
CA SER A 17 -1.56 -1.50 0.92
C SER A 17 -2.42 -1.72 -0.33
N SER A 18 -3.74 -1.44 -0.29
CA SER A 18 -4.58 -1.54 -1.48
C SER A 18 -4.24 -0.48 -2.52
N TYR A 19 -3.83 0.71 -2.09
CA TYR A 19 -3.39 1.78 -2.98
C TYR A 19 -2.13 1.40 -3.74
N PHE A 20 -1.10 0.93 -3.03
CA PHE A 20 0.15 0.53 -3.66
C PHE A 20 0.01 -0.70 -4.55
N LEU A 21 -0.84 -1.66 -4.18
CA LEU A 21 -1.16 -2.78 -5.06
C LEU A 21 -1.90 -2.35 -6.33
N ALA A 22 -2.81 -1.37 -6.23
CA ALA A 22 -3.49 -0.81 -7.39
C ALA A 22 -2.49 -0.11 -8.34
N LEU A 23 -1.52 0.64 -7.80
CA LEU A 23 -0.43 1.20 -8.59
C LEU A 23 0.46 0.11 -9.22
N GLN A 24 0.84 -0.91 -8.43
CA GLN A 24 1.65 -2.01 -8.93
C GLN A 24 0.96 -2.77 -10.06
N ARG A 25 -0.36 -2.94 -9.98
CA ARG A 25 -1.17 -3.59 -11.02
C ARG A 25 -1.02 -2.93 -12.40
N VAL A 26 -0.75 -1.62 -12.45
CA VAL A 26 -0.51 -0.89 -13.70
C VAL A 26 0.81 -1.34 -14.35
N PHE A 27 1.84 -1.60 -13.54
CA PHE A 27 3.18 -1.93 -14.00
C PHE A 27 3.42 -3.43 -14.26
N VAL A 28 2.52 -4.29 -13.80
CA VAL A 28 2.60 -5.74 -14.04
C VAL A 28 1.89 -6.08 -15.35
N GLY A 29 2.50 -6.93 -16.16
CA GLY A 29 1.92 -7.43 -17.40
C GLY A 29 1.11 -8.73 -17.21
N GLY A 30 0.42 -9.18 -18.25
CA GLY A 30 -0.31 -10.44 -18.28
C GLY A 30 -1.60 -10.45 -17.47
N GLU A 31 -2.04 -11.65 -17.08
CA GLU A 31 -3.22 -11.85 -16.23
C GLU A 31 -2.94 -11.38 -14.79
N LYS A 32 -3.91 -10.72 -14.19
CA LYS A 32 -3.77 -10.10 -12.86
C LYS A 32 -5.00 -10.39 -12.03
N VAL A 33 -4.81 -11.15 -10.97
CA VAL A 33 -5.84 -11.42 -9.96
C VAL A 33 -5.53 -10.62 -8.71
N THR A 34 -6.55 -9.97 -8.13
CA THR A 34 -6.38 -9.21 -6.89
C THR A 34 -7.23 -9.83 -5.79
N GLU A 35 -6.58 -10.22 -4.71
CA GLU A 35 -7.17 -10.91 -3.57
C GLU A 35 -7.03 -10.09 -2.28
N LYS A 36 -7.91 -10.38 -1.33
CA LYS A 36 -7.89 -9.77 0.01
C LYS A 36 -7.76 -10.87 1.04
N LEU A 37 -6.70 -10.78 1.82
CA LEU A 37 -6.42 -11.70 2.93
C LEU A 37 -6.78 -11.02 4.25
N ARG A 38 -7.83 -11.49 4.93
CA ARG A 38 -8.28 -10.95 6.21
C ARG A 38 -8.58 -12.01 7.25
N THR A 39 -9.19 -13.09 6.81
CA THR A 39 -9.68 -14.16 7.68
C THR A 39 -9.25 -15.52 7.15
N PRO A 40 -9.26 -16.56 7.96
CA PRO A 40 -8.98 -17.92 7.51
C PRO A 40 -9.89 -18.40 6.36
N ALA A 41 -11.11 -17.88 6.25
CA ALA A 41 -12.03 -18.19 5.15
C ALA A 41 -11.51 -17.75 3.76
N ASP A 42 -10.54 -16.81 3.72
CA ASP A 42 -9.95 -16.36 2.46
C ASP A 42 -8.84 -17.30 1.97
N TYR A 43 -8.30 -18.18 2.82
CA TYR A 43 -7.08 -18.94 2.54
C TYR A 43 -7.21 -19.85 1.33
N ASP A 44 -8.18 -20.73 1.33
CA ASP A 44 -8.31 -21.76 0.29
C ASP A 44 -8.57 -21.13 -1.09
N ARG A 45 -9.39 -20.08 -1.13
CA ARG A 45 -9.63 -19.29 -2.36
C ARG A 45 -8.35 -18.65 -2.90
N ILE A 46 -7.52 -18.10 -2.02
CA ILE A 46 -6.25 -17.46 -2.42
C ILE A 46 -5.25 -18.52 -2.86
N LEU A 47 -5.11 -19.62 -2.12
CA LEU A 47 -4.20 -20.71 -2.45
C LEU A 47 -4.52 -21.31 -3.81
N GLU A 48 -5.81 -21.47 -4.15
CA GLU A 48 -6.21 -21.98 -5.47
C GLU A 48 -5.79 -21.05 -6.61
N GLN A 49 -5.78 -19.70 -6.40
CA GLN A 49 -5.27 -18.74 -7.38
C GLN A 49 -3.76 -18.86 -7.62
N LEU A 50 -3.02 -19.46 -6.66
CA LEU A 50 -1.57 -19.64 -6.78
C LEU A 50 -1.16 -20.87 -7.61
N ARG A 51 -2.05 -21.82 -7.88
CA ARG A 51 -1.72 -23.07 -8.61
C ARG A 51 -1.11 -22.81 -9.98
N ASP A 52 -1.65 -21.85 -10.71
CA ASP A 52 -1.25 -21.52 -12.08
C ASP A 52 -0.55 -20.12 -12.18
N ALA A 53 -0.24 -19.53 -11.02
CA ALA A 53 0.48 -18.28 -10.96
C ALA A 53 1.99 -18.48 -11.09
N GLN A 54 2.67 -17.53 -11.71
CA GLN A 54 4.13 -17.44 -11.73
C GLN A 54 4.65 -16.44 -10.70
N ASN A 55 3.83 -15.44 -10.36
CA ASN A 55 4.24 -14.39 -9.44
C ASN A 55 3.14 -14.12 -8.41
N VAL A 56 3.56 -13.82 -7.19
CA VAL A 56 2.70 -13.29 -6.14
C VAL A 56 3.29 -12.01 -5.57
N VAL A 57 2.45 -10.99 -5.39
CA VAL A 57 2.83 -9.69 -4.82
C VAL A 57 2.00 -9.45 -3.57
N PHE A 58 2.65 -9.41 -2.42
CA PHE A 58 2.01 -9.10 -1.15
C PHE A 58 2.06 -7.59 -0.88
N GLY A 59 0.90 -6.99 -0.60
CA GLY A 59 0.80 -5.62 -0.10
C GLY A 59 0.54 -5.64 1.41
N VAL A 60 1.55 -5.29 2.21
CA VAL A 60 1.58 -5.55 3.64
C VAL A 60 1.78 -4.27 4.44
N PRO A 61 0.91 -3.95 5.41
CA PRO A 61 1.20 -2.91 6.38
C PRO A 61 2.14 -3.45 7.46
N LEU A 62 3.13 -2.64 7.84
CA LEU A 62 3.98 -2.93 9.00
C LEU A 62 3.20 -2.68 10.29
N TYR A 63 3.11 -3.67 11.15
CA TYR A 63 2.56 -3.57 12.50
C TYR A 63 3.58 -4.04 13.52
N VAL A 64 3.96 -3.14 14.44
CA VAL A 64 4.90 -3.43 15.55
C VAL A 64 6.14 -4.16 15.00
N ASP A 65 6.77 -3.56 13.98
CA ASP A 65 7.99 -4.05 13.31
C ASP A 65 7.92 -5.47 12.72
N SER A 66 6.72 -6.00 12.47
CA SER A 66 6.54 -7.36 11.98
C SER A 66 5.38 -7.52 11.02
N ILE A 67 5.21 -8.76 10.57
CA ILE A 67 4.10 -9.24 9.73
C ILE A 67 2.82 -9.32 10.59
N PRO A 68 1.65 -8.88 10.09
CA PRO A 68 0.37 -9.09 10.77
C PRO A 68 0.09 -10.57 11.02
N SER A 69 -0.42 -10.91 12.21
CA SER A 69 -0.60 -12.30 12.66
C SER A 69 -1.47 -13.16 11.74
N HIS A 70 -2.50 -12.59 11.11
CA HIS A 70 -3.35 -13.32 10.15
C HIS A 70 -2.58 -13.67 8.86
N LEU A 71 -1.62 -12.82 8.45
CA LEU A 71 -0.75 -13.11 7.32
C LEU A 71 0.27 -14.19 7.69
N LEU A 72 0.83 -14.16 8.89
CA LEU A 72 1.77 -15.20 9.33
C LEU A 72 1.13 -16.59 9.25
N ARG A 73 -0.09 -16.74 9.75
CA ARG A 73 -0.85 -18.00 9.65
C ARG A 73 -1.14 -18.43 8.20
N PHE A 74 -1.39 -17.45 7.32
CA PHE A 74 -1.56 -17.73 5.90
C PHE A 74 -0.26 -18.22 5.26
N LEU A 75 0.89 -17.60 5.59
CA LEU A 75 2.19 -18.02 5.06
C LEU A 75 2.55 -19.45 5.48
N GLU A 76 2.20 -19.86 6.71
CA GLU A 76 2.37 -21.25 7.16
C GLU A 76 1.55 -22.23 6.29
N LYS A 77 0.28 -21.91 6.01
CA LYS A 77 -0.56 -22.71 5.11
C LYS A 77 -0.04 -22.68 3.66
N MET A 78 0.39 -21.54 3.18
CA MET A 78 0.96 -21.38 1.85
C MET A 78 2.24 -22.20 1.67
N GLU A 79 3.10 -22.27 2.70
CA GLU A 79 4.30 -23.11 2.67
C GLU A 79 3.96 -24.59 2.45
N ALA A 80 3.02 -25.13 3.24
CA ALA A 80 2.57 -26.51 3.10
C ALA A 80 1.98 -26.75 1.70
N PHE A 81 1.07 -25.88 1.28
CA PHE A 81 0.41 -25.98 -0.02
C PHE A 81 1.38 -25.93 -1.20
N CYS A 82 2.38 -25.03 -1.17
CA CYS A 82 3.36 -24.91 -2.24
C CYS A 82 4.26 -26.14 -2.31
N LYS A 83 4.66 -26.72 -1.16
CA LYS A 83 5.45 -27.95 -1.10
C LYS A 83 4.67 -29.18 -1.62
N GLU A 84 3.41 -29.33 -1.17
CA GLU A 84 2.54 -30.44 -1.61
C GLU A 84 2.25 -30.42 -3.11
N ASN A 85 2.15 -29.24 -3.71
CA ASN A 85 1.83 -29.07 -5.12
C ASN A 85 3.06 -28.78 -6.00
N ASN A 86 4.28 -28.78 -5.44
CA ASN A 86 5.54 -28.45 -6.13
C ASN A 86 5.47 -27.13 -6.92
N LEU A 87 4.93 -26.07 -6.30
CA LEU A 87 4.75 -24.79 -6.96
C LEU A 87 6.06 -24.00 -7.01
N GLU A 88 6.37 -23.45 -8.17
CA GLU A 88 7.47 -22.51 -8.40
C GLU A 88 6.92 -21.09 -8.53
N LEU A 89 7.04 -20.28 -7.47
CA LEU A 89 6.51 -18.93 -7.43
C LEU A 89 7.62 -17.92 -7.14
N ASN A 90 7.58 -16.79 -7.86
CA ASN A 90 8.35 -15.60 -7.50
C ASN A 90 7.52 -14.75 -6.53
N VAL A 91 8.04 -14.52 -5.35
CA VAL A 91 7.38 -13.78 -4.27
C VAL A 91 7.94 -12.37 -4.18
N TYR A 92 7.07 -11.36 -4.28
CA TYR A 92 7.40 -9.95 -4.14
C TYR A 92 6.61 -9.33 -2.98
N CYS A 93 7.18 -8.30 -2.35
CA CYS A 93 6.53 -7.61 -1.24
C CYS A 93 6.51 -6.10 -1.43
N ILE A 94 5.35 -5.48 -1.20
CA ILE A 94 5.20 -4.03 -1.01
C ILE A 94 4.84 -3.81 0.44
N ALA A 95 5.84 -3.46 1.25
CA ALA A 95 5.66 -3.15 2.66
C ALA A 95 5.45 -1.64 2.85
N ASN A 96 4.55 -1.25 3.73
CA ASN A 96 4.30 0.16 4.03
C ASN A 96 4.10 0.40 5.52
N ASN A 97 4.60 1.54 6.01
CA ASN A 97 4.47 1.97 7.39
C ASN A 97 3.92 3.40 7.51
N GLY A 98 3.63 3.82 8.74
CA GLY A 98 3.17 5.19 9.06
C GLY A 98 4.31 6.18 9.30
N PHE A 99 5.54 5.71 9.50
CA PHE A 99 6.71 6.55 9.70
C PHE A 99 7.24 7.08 8.37
N ILE A 100 8.07 8.12 8.43
CA ILE A 100 8.60 8.71 7.20
C ILE A 100 9.60 7.79 6.48
N GLU A 101 10.34 6.95 7.21
CA GLU A 101 11.42 6.14 6.66
C GLU A 101 10.93 4.78 6.13
N GLY A 102 11.12 4.57 4.83
CA GLY A 102 10.80 3.29 4.18
C GLY A 102 11.62 2.11 4.70
N LYS A 103 12.87 2.37 5.17
CA LYS A 103 13.79 1.33 5.68
C LYS A 103 13.27 0.63 6.94
N GLN A 104 12.36 1.23 7.69
CA GLN A 104 11.70 0.57 8.83
C GLN A 104 10.89 -0.68 8.43
N ASN A 105 10.61 -0.88 7.14
CA ASN A 105 10.02 -2.11 6.65
C ASN A 105 11.04 -3.27 6.47
N GLU A 106 12.33 -3.07 6.76
CA GLU A 106 13.38 -4.08 6.58
C GLU A 106 13.09 -5.39 7.32
N PRO A 107 12.71 -5.41 8.63
CA PRO A 107 12.45 -6.65 9.34
C PRO A 107 11.28 -7.45 8.69
N LEU A 108 10.24 -6.77 8.22
CA LEU A 108 9.13 -7.40 7.51
C LEU A 108 9.60 -8.06 6.21
N MET A 109 10.47 -7.40 5.44
CA MET A 109 11.02 -7.96 4.20
C MET A 109 11.93 -9.15 4.45
N GLN A 110 12.73 -9.12 5.54
CA GLN A 110 13.55 -10.26 5.96
C GLN A 110 12.67 -11.48 6.29
N ASN A 111 11.55 -11.27 6.95
CA ASN A 111 10.59 -12.36 7.22
C ASN A 111 10.08 -13.02 5.93
N PHE A 112 9.81 -12.25 4.88
CA PHE A 112 9.43 -12.81 3.57
C PHE A 112 10.58 -13.55 2.89
N GLU A 113 11.79 -13.03 2.98
CA GLU A 113 12.98 -13.68 2.44
C GLU A 113 13.23 -15.04 3.12
N HIS A 114 13.15 -15.10 4.46
CA HIS A 114 13.22 -16.34 5.21
C HIS A 114 12.06 -17.31 4.90
N PHE A 115 10.85 -16.78 4.77
CA PHE A 115 9.70 -17.57 4.34
C PHE A 115 9.96 -18.23 2.98
N CYS A 116 10.42 -17.48 1.98
CA CYS A 116 10.71 -18.01 0.65
C CYS A 116 11.77 -19.12 0.71
N SER A 117 12.86 -18.88 1.44
CA SER A 117 13.92 -19.89 1.63
C SER A 117 13.38 -21.20 2.24
N ARG A 118 12.53 -21.09 3.27
CA ARG A 118 11.93 -22.24 3.94
C ARG A 118 10.90 -22.96 3.08
N ALA A 119 10.12 -22.23 2.31
CA ALA A 119 9.05 -22.76 1.46
C ALA A 119 9.57 -23.30 0.10
N GLY A 120 10.85 -23.12 -0.23
CA GLY A 120 11.41 -23.48 -1.53
C GLY A 120 10.97 -22.54 -2.66
N LEU A 121 10.55 -21.30 -2.34
CA LEU A 121 10.08 -20.30 -3.28
C LEU A 121 11.18 -19.29 -3.62
N THR A 122 11.05 -18.63 -4.77
CA THR A 122 11.99 -17.59 -5.19
C THR A 122 11.63 -16.23 -4.58
N TRP A 123 12.55 -15.65 -3.79
CA TRP A 123 12.41 -14.26 -3.35
C TRP A 123 12.74 -13.30 -4.50
N GLY A 124 11.73 -12.64 -5.02
CA GLY A 124 11.83 -11.67 -6.13
C GLY A 124 12.15 -10.24 -5.70
N GLY A 125 12.17 -9.98 -4.38
CA GLY A 125 12.48 -8.67 -3.83
C GLY A 125 11.26 -7.87 -3.36
N GLY A 126 11.47 -6.63 -2.93
CA GLY A 126 10.40 -5.82 -2.40
C GLY A 126 10.67 -4.32 -2.37
N VAL A 127 9.59 -3.56 -2.14
CA VAL A 127 9.62 -2.10 -1.97
C VAL A 127 9.04 -1.73 -0.60
N GLY A 128 9.87 -1.11 0.26
CA GLY A 128 9.48 -0.55 1.54
C GLY A 128 9.12 0.93 1.40
N ILE A 129 7.90 1.29 1.77
CA ILE A 129 7.34 2.63 1.58
C ILE A 129 7.10 3.27 2.93
N GLY A 130 7.81 4.37 3.21
CA GLY A 130 7.57 5.25 4.34
C GLY A 130 6.51 6.29 4.05
N GLY A 131 5.79 6.73 5.09
CA GLY A 131 4.70 7.70 4.96
C GLY A 131 3.46 7.14 4.26
N GLY A 132 3.26 5.82 4.27
CA GLY A 132 2.18 5.16 3.54
C GLY A 132 0.79 5.69 3.87
N VAL A 133 0.54 6.11 5.12
CA VAL A 133 -0.73 6.73 5.53
C VAL A 133 -0.93 8.06 4.81
N MET A 134 0.11 8.92 4.78
CA MET A 134 0.05 10.24 4.11
C MET A 134 -0.12 10.09 2.60
N LEU A 135 0.58 9.13 1.97
CA LEU A 135 0.40 8.83 0.55
C LEU A 135 -1.02 8.33 0.24
N ASN A 136 -1.65 7.60 1.15
CA ASN A 136 -3.07 7.24 0.99
C ASN A 136 -4.00 8.46 1.13
N VAL A 137 -3.66 9.44 1.96
CA VAL A 137 -4.38 10.72 2.04
C VAL A 137 -4.28 11.49 0.72
N THR A 138 -3.09 11.52 0.07
CA THR A 138 -2.95 12.19 -1.24
C THR A 138 -3.90 11.63 -2.29
N ARG A 139 -4.16 10.31 -2.27
CA ARG A 139 -5.18 9.68 -3.15
C ARG A 139 -6.59 10.22 -2.89
N ILE A 140 -6.95 10.37 -1.62
CA ILE A 140 -8.28 10.89 -1.24
C ILE A 140 -8.40 12.34 -1.69
N LEU A 141 -7.37 13.16 -1.45
CA LEU A 141 -7.33 14.56 -1.90
C LEU A 141 -7.46 14.65 -3.42
N PHE A 142 -6.80 13.78 -4.17
CA PHE A 142 -6.94 13.73 -5.63
C PHE A 142 -8.39 13.44 -6.07
N ALA A 143 -9.05 12.45 -5.44
CA ALA A 143 -10.44 12.15 -5.74
C ALA A 143 -11.38 13.33 -5.43
N VAL A 144 -11.15 14.04 -4.32
CA VAL A 144 -11.89 15.26 -3.98
C VAL A 144 -11.67 16.35 -5.02
N GLN A 145 -10.44 16.55 -5.48
CA GLN A 145 -10.11 17.55 -6.51
C GLN A 145 -10.79 17.25 -7.85
N VAL A 146 -10.83 15.98 -8.25
CA VAL A 146 -11.60 15.56 -9.45
C VAL A 146 -13.07 15.92 -9.29
N GLY A 147 -13.65 15.66 -8.12
CA GLY A 147 -15.04 16.03 -7.81
C GLY A 147 -15.28 17.55 -7.86
N LEU A 148 -14.38 18.33 -7.28
CA LEU A 148 -14.44 19.80 -7.31
C LEU A 148 -14.29 20.37 -8.72
N LEU A 149 -13.38 19.80 -9.52
CA LEU A 149 -13.25 20.20 -10.93
C LEU A 149 -14.54 19.93 -11.71
N ALA A 150 -15.12 18.74 -11.54
CA ALA A 150 -16.37 18.38 -12.19
C ALA A 150 -17.52 19.33 -11.77
N LEU A 151 -17.62 19.62 -10.47
CA LEU A 151 -18.64 20.55 -9.94
C LEU A 151 -18.45 21.99 -10.50
N ASN A 152 -17.22 22.51 -10.46
CA ASN A 152 -16.91 23.84 -10.99
C ASN A 152 -17.19 23.94 -12.49
N THR A 153 -16.85 22.91 -13.25
CA THR A 153 -17.14 22.82 -14.68
C THR A 153 -18.64 22.82 -14.94
N LEU A 154 -19.42 22.04 -14.18
CA LEU A 154 -20.87 22.00 -14.30
C LEU A 154 -21.51 23.35 -13.96
N LEU A 155 -21.12 23.98 -12.84
CA LEU A 155 -21.64 25.29 -12.44
C LEU A 155 -21.32 26.39 -13.46
N SER A 156 -20.10 26.40 -14.01
CA SER A 156 -19.69 27.33 -15.06
C SER A 156 -20.48 27.09 -16.36
N ALA A 157 -20.72 25.86 -16.74
CA ALA A 157 -21.53 25.53 -17.92
C ALA A 157 -22.98 26.00 -17.78
N LEU A 158 -23.57 25.83 -16.59
CA LEU A 158 -24.96 26.23 -16.30
C LEU A 158 -25.12 27.76 -16.19
N SER A 159 -24.13 28.48 -15.64
CA SER A 159 -24.22 29.93 -15.41
C SER A 159 -23.79 30.77 -16.60
N THR A 160 -22.75 30.36 -17.31
CA THR A 160 -22.12 31.17 -18.38
C THR A 160 -21.99 30.43 -19.71
N GLY A 161 -22.45 29.18 -19.82
CA GLY A 161 -22.23 28.33 -20.98
C GLY A 161 -20.77 27.89 -21.19
N ASN A 162 -19.89 28.14 -20.23
CA ASN A 162 -18.46 27.82 -20.33
C ASN A 162 -18.16 26.43 -19.74
N PHE A 163 -17.86 25.45 -20.62
CA PHE A 163 -17.49 24.07 -20.23
C PHE A 163 -16.03 23.93 -19.79
N PHE A 164 -15.20 24.96 -19.94
CA PHE A 164 -13.78 24.92 -19.57
C PHE A 164 -13.37 26.14 -18.75
N PRO A 165 -13.78 26.24 -17.47
CA PRO A 165 -13.37 27.33 -16.60
C PRO A 165 -11.84 27.23 -16.38
N LYS A 166 -11.08 28.10 -17.06
CA LYS A 166 -9.61 28.05 -17.15
C LYS A 166 -8.94 28.00 -15.79
N ASP A 167 -9.39 28.79 -14.83
CA ASP A 167 -8.79 28.86 -13.50
C ASP A 167 -8.96 27.57 -12.71
N ALA A 168 -10.11 26.88 -12.85
CA ALA A 168 -10.35 25.59 -12.21
C ALA A 168 -9.44 24.50 -12.80
N TRP A 169 -9.24 24.51 -14.11
CA TRP A 169 -8.34 23.56 -14.78
C TRP A 169 -6.86 23.80 -14.45
N ILE A 170 -6.43 25.06 -14.36
CA ILE A 170 -5.07 25.40 -13.96
C ILE A 170 -4.82 24.93 -12.52
N SER A 171 -5.69 25.31 -11.58
CA SER A 171 -5.58 24.90 -10.18
C SER A 171 -5.57 23.38 -10.02
N PHE A 172 -6.42 22.67 -10.77
CA PHE A 172 -6.40 21.20 -10.79
C PHE A 172 -5.05 20.66 -11.29
N GLY A 173 -4.50 21.22 -12.37
CA GLY A 173 -3.22 20.81 -12.94
C GLY A 173 -2.06 21.00 -11.96
N GLU A 174 -1.99 22.14 -11.28
CA GLU A 174 -0.97 22.44 -10.27
C GLU A 174 -1.04 21.45 -9.09
N ASN A 175 -2.23 21.21 -8.56
CA ASN A 175 -2.43 20.25 -7.47
C ASN A 175 -2.13 18.81 -7.90
N ALA A 176 -2.54 18.42 -9.10
CA ALA A 176 -2.23 17.10 -9.65
C ALA A 176 -0.72 16.89 -9.82
N ALA A 177 0.00 17.90 -10.30
CA ALA A 177 1.45 17.89 -10.43
C ALA A 177 2.14 17.74 -9.06
N LEU A 178 1.66 18.45 -8.04
CA LEU A 178 2.17 18.34 -6.68
C LEU A 178 1.95 16.93 -6.08
N LEU A 179 0.75 16.38 -6.25
CA LEU A 179 0.44 15.03 -5.79
C LEU A 179 1.28 13.98 -6.52
N LEU A 180 1.49 14.15 -7.82
CA LEU A 180 2.39 13.30 -8.60
C LEU A 180 3.82 13.39 -8.06
N PHE A 181 4.32 14.60 -7.80
CA PHE A 181 5.64 14.83 -7.21
C PHE A 181 5.82 14.07 -5.90
N PHE A 182 4.85 14.13 -4.98
CA PHE A 182 4.93 13.41 -3.70
C PHE A 182 5.00 11.89 -3.88
N ASN A 183 4.47 11.36 -4.95
CA ASN A 183 4.44 9.93 -5.25
C ASN A 183 5.58 9.47 -6.18
N LEU A 184 6.43 10.36 -6.72
CA LEU A 184 7.45 10.00 -7.73
C LEU A 184 8.35 8.84 -7.31
N GLY A 185 8.86 8.86 -6.08
CA GLY A 185 9.72 7.79 -5.56
C GLY A 185 9.00 6.44 -5.52
N VAL A 186 7.73 6.44 -5.11
CA VAL A 186 6.89 5.23 -5.08
C VAL A 186 6.65 4.70 -6.49
N LEU A 187 6.23 5.56 -7.41
CA LEU A 187 5.96 5.21 -8.81
C LEU A 187 7.20 4.64 -9.48
N PHE A 188 8.37 5.28 -9.27
CA PHE A 188 9.64 4.80 -9.83
C PHE A 188 9.98 3.38 -9.35
N PHE A 189 9.94 3.13 -8.03
CA PHE A 189 10.31 1.81 -7.51
C PHE A 189 9.27 0.73 -7.81
N LEU A 190 7.98 1.07 -7.86
CA LEU A 190 6.93 0.13 -8.28
C LEU A 190 7.03 -0.20 -9.78
N ALA A 191 7.34 0.78 -10.63
CA ALA A 191 7.59 0.54 -12.05
C ALA A 191 8.80 -0.36 -12.27
N ARG A 192 9.90 -0.10 -11.52
CA ARG A 192 11.10 -0.96 -11.52
C ARG A 192 10.78 -2.39 -11.09
N MET A 193 10.06 -2.56 -9.97
CA MET A 193 9.63 -3.89 -9.51
C MET A 193 8.72 -4.57 -10.54
N GLY A 194 7.79 -3.83 -11.16
CA GLY A 194 6.95 -4.34 -12.24
C GLY A 194 7.74 -4.84 -13.45
N HIS A 195 8.85 -4.18 -13.78
CA HIS A 195 9.77 -4.66 -14.82
C HIS A 195 10.43 -5.99 -14.43
N HIS A 196 10.88 -6.14 -13.18
CA HIS A 196 11.45 -7.39 -12.67
C HIS A 196 10.42 -8.52 -12.60
N ILE A 197 9.18 -8.22 -12.18
CA ILE A 197 8.06 -9.19 -12.19
C ILE A 197 7.83 -9.73 -13.60
N ARG A 198 7.81 -8.86 -14.63
CA ARG A 198 7.64 -9.30 -16.03
C ARG A 198 8.77 -10.18 -16.54
N LYS A 199 9.98 -10.01 -16.00
CA LYS A 199 11.16 -10.79 -16.36
C LYS A 199 11.41 -12.01 -15.48
N GLY A 200 10.65 -12.19 -14.40
CA GLY A 200 10.90 -13.23 -13.40
C GLY A 200 12.25 -13.09 -12.68
N THR A 201 12.73 -11.84 -12.50
CA THR A 201 14.05 -11.56 -11.91
C THR A 201 13.93 -10.87 -10.55
N ASN A 202 14.99 -10.95 -9.75
CA ASN A 202 15.03 -10.31 -8.44
C ASN A 202 15.23 -8.78 -8.57
N SER A 203 14.33 -7.99 -7.96
CA SER A 203 14.40 -6.53 -7.88
C SER A 203 15.29 -6.02 -6.74
N GLY A 204 15.66 -6.91 -5.82
CA GLY A 204 16.28 -6.58 -4.54
C GLY A 204 15.31 -5.86 -3.60
N LYS A 205 15.79 -5.56 -2.39
CA LYS A 205 15.05 -4.73 -1.42
C LYS A 205 15.32 -3.25 -1.72
N LYS A 206 14.27 -2.47 -1.94
CA LYS A 206 14.34 -1.02 -2.22
C LYS A 206 13.46 -0.27 -1.23
N TYR A 207 13.86 0.95 -0.88
CA TYR A 207 13.16 1.77 0.10
C TYR A 207 12.89 3.14 -0.49
N THR A 208 11.68 3.63 -0.25
CA THR A 208 11.24 4.96 -0.68
C THR A 208 10.32 5.57 0.37
N ARG A 209 10.00 6.83 0.18
CA ARG A 209 9.08 7.55 1.06
C ARG A 209 8.35 8.64 0.28
N ILE A 210 7.37 9.25 0.92
CA ILE A 210 6.78 10.50 0.43
C ILE A 210 7.87 11.57 0.30
N LEU A 211 7.87 12.31 -0.82
CA LEU A 211 8.88 13.32 -1.13
C LEU A 211 8.54 14.66 -0.47
N ILE A 212 8.58 14.68 0.87
CA ILE A 212 8.48 15.89 1.66
C ILE A 212 9.60 15.93 2.70
N PRO A 213 10.05 17.13 3.14
CA PRO A 213 10.99 17.28 4.23
C PRO A 213 10.46 16.62 5.52
N SER A 214 11.35 15.98 6.30
CA SER A 214 10.94 15.24 7.50
C SER A 214 10.22 16.10 8.53
N PHE A 215 10.66 17.34 8.74
CA PHE A 215 10.01 18.24 9.69
C PHE A 215 8.58 18.61 9.26
N VAL A 216 8.35 18.82 7.96
CA VAL A 216 7.01 19.07 7.41
C VAL A 216 6.11 17.86 7.61
N PHE A 217 6.64 16.64 7.35
CA PHE A 217 5.91 15.39 7.59
C PHE A 217 5.47 15.26 9.05
N ILE A 218 6.37 15.55 10.00
CA ILE A 218 6.08 15.44 11.44
C ILE A 218 4.96 16.40 11.83
N ILE A 219 5.04 17.67 11.41
CA ILE A 219 4.01 18.68 11.71
C ILE A 219 2.63 18.22 11.19
N PHE A 220 2.56 17.75 9.93
CA PHE A 220 1.30 17.27 9.37
C PHE A 220 0.79 15.99 10.05
N ALA A 221 1.70 15.07 10.44
CA ALA A 221 1.34 13.87 11.17
C ALA A 221 0.77 14.21 12.56
N ASP A 222 1.39 15.13 13.28
CA ASP A 222 0.94 15.57 14.61
C ASP A 222 -0.44 16.24 14.51
N ILE A 223 -0.65 17.13 13.56
CA ILE A 223 -1.95 17.76 13.32
C ILE A 223 -3.02 16.70 12.97
N PHE A 224 -2.69 15.75 12.09
CA PHE A 224 -3.60 14.68 11.71
C PHE A 224 -4.00 13.81 12.90
N PHE A 225 -3.04 13.39 13.73
CA PHE A 225 -3.32 12.59 14.92
C PHE A 225 -4.07 13.38 15.98
N LEU A 226 -3.79 14.67 16.13
CA LEU A 226 -4.55 15.56 17.03
C LEU A 226 -6.02 15.62 16.60
N ILE A 227 -6.28 15.84 15.32
CA ILE A 227 -7.65 15.92 14.78
C ILE A 227 -8.37 14.58 14.98
N ILE A 228 -7.75 13.45 14.65
CA ILE A 228 -8.36 12.13 14.87
C ILE A 228 -8.63 11.89 16.35
N SER A 229 -7.68 12.24 17.23
CA SER A 229 -7.84 12.11 18.69
C SER A 229 -9.04 12.91 19.21
N LEU A 230 -9.30 14.10 18.65
CA LEU A 230 -10.50 14.90 18.97
C LEU A 230 -11.80 14.13 18.65
N PHE A 231 -11.88 13.55 17.43
CA PHE A 231 -13.08 12.81 17.01
C PHE A 231 -13.28 11.50 17.76
N GLU A 232 -12.20 10.85 18.22
CA GLU A 232 -12.26 9.62 19.00
C GLU A 232 -12.37 9.84 20.51
N GLY A 233 -12.48 11.12 20.94
CA GLY A 233 -12.62 11.51 22.36
C GLY A 233 -11.34 11.38 23.19
N GLY A 234 -10.18 11.25 22.52
CA GLY A 234 -8.88 11.06 23.17
C GLY A 234 -8.40 12.26 24.00
N LEU A 235 -8.73 13.48 23.59
CA LEU A 235 -8.41 14.70 24.34
C LEU A 235 -9.10 14.77 25.73
N PHE A 236 -10.26 14.13 25.86
CA PHE A 236 -11.04 14.13 27.11
C PHE A 236 -10.92 12.84 27.91
N ARG A 237 -10.35 11.78 27.36
CA ARG A 237 -10.32 10.44 27.97
C ARG A 237 -8.96 9.81 28.20
N GLY A 238 -7.91 10.25 27.57
CA GLY A 238 -6.70 9.44 27.49
C GLY A 238 -5.40 10.04 27.98
N TRP A 239 -5.18 11.30 27.83
CA TRP A 239 -3.86 11.92 28.07
C TRP A 239 -3.54 12.06 29.56
N LEU A 240 -4.56 12.17 30.41
CA LEU A 240 -4.41 12.33 31.86
C LEU A 240 -4.88 11.10 32.67
N ALA A 241 -5.39 10.08 32.03
CA ALA A 241 -5.76 8.84 32.71
C ALA A 241 -4.50 8.06 33.09
N LYS A 242 -4.16 8.02 34.36
CA LYS A 242 -3.23 7.03 34.89
C LYS A 242 -3.78 5.64 34.52
N LYS A 243 -3.15 4.97 33.56
CA LYS A 243 -3.37 3.54 33.38
C LYS A 243 -2.78 2.84 34.60
N GLU A 244 -3.62 2.37 35.50
CA GLU A 244 -3.21 1.38 36.46
C GLU A 244 -2.93 0.08 35.70
N TYR A 245 -1.64 -0.20 35.50
CA TYR A 245 -1.20 -1.51 35.07
C TYR A 245 -1.24 -2.42 36.29
N GLY A 246 -2.21 -3.33 36.33
CA GLY A 246 -2.20 -4.42 37.26
C GLY A 246 -3.38 -4.44 38.24
N LYS A 247 -4.34 -5.21 37.89
CA LYS A 247 -4.88 -6.27 38.77
C LYS A 247 -5.29 -7.43 37.89
#